data_0e03f832744c49bb05d6cb7993d80d69
#
_entry.id   0e03f832744c49bb05d6cb7993d80d69
#
_cell.length_a   1.000
_cell.length_b   1.000
_cell.length_c   1.000
_cell.angle_alpha   90.00
_cell.angle_beta   90.00
_cell.angle_gamma   90.00
#
_symmetry.space_group_name_H-M   'P 1'
#
loop_
_entity.id
_entity.type
_entity.pdbx_description
1 polymer ?
#
loop_
_entity_poly.entity_id
_entity_poly.type
_entity_poly.pdbx_seq_one_letter_code
_entity_poly.pdbx_strand_id
1 'polypeptide(L)'
;MGSASRRGLVWIGLAAVLAVGCGSPSRRPTAASAVGAKSRADGLHLFGVPTALNLDGVPGPDGFAVRVFYSLSTRARGIPINNGTLEILMFDGARGDGFVGGTAAAPAAPLRVWPFTAVALKEFSTQTSLGIGYQLVLRWGENRPTKEHFTVVARYRPPKGPVLLSAPSGISTGVE
;
A
#
# COMPACT_ATOMS: atom_id res chain seq x y z
N MET A 1 34.60 80.19 -11.90
CA MET A 1 35.79 79.51 -12.45
C MET A 1 35.39 78.13 -12.73
N GLY A 2 35.10 77.77 -13.87
CA GLY A 2 35.80 77.27 -14.99
C GLY A 2 35.25 75.89 -15.27
N SER A 3 34.43 75.72 -16.28
CA SER A 3 34.70 75.33 -17.66
C SER A 3 34.98 73.86 -17.81
N ALA A 4 34.34 73.12 -18.55
CA ALA A 4 34.07 72.80 -19.95
C ALA A 4 33.71 71.29 -20.04
N SER A 5 32.59 70.88 -20.62
CA SER A 5 32.38 70.55 -22.02
C SER A 5 33.23 69.39 -22.58
N ARG A 6 32.53 68.31 -22.99
CA ARG A 6 32.64 67.55 -24.29
C ARG A 6 31.83 66.27 -24.15
N ARG A 7 30.71 66.10 -24.80
CA ARG A 7 30.37 65.66 -26.17
C ARG A 7 31.18 64.51 -26.70
N GLY A 8 30.51 63.41 -26.97
CA GLY A 8 30.95 62.24 -27.75
C GLY A 8 29.92 61.11 -27.58
N LEU A 9 29.02 61.03 -28.34
CA LEU A 9 28.54 60.55 -29.62
C LEU A 9 28.93 59.04 -29.88
N VAL A 10 27.85 58.22 -29.97
CA VAL A 10 27.64 57.07 -30.88
C VAL A 10 28.50 55.84 -30.67
N TRP A 11 27.87 54.69 -30.45
CA TRP A 11 27.71 53.68 -31.52
C TRP A 11 26.70 52.63 -31.09
N ILE A 12 25.78 52.38 -32.01
CA ILE A 12 24.77 51.33 -32.07
C ILE A 12 25.47 50.02 -32.27
N GLY A 13 25.15 49.04 -31.42
CA GLY A 13 25.56 47.66 -31.61
C GLY A 13 24.39 46.72 -31.31
N LEU A 14 23.58 46.46 -32.35
CA LEU A 14 22.50 45.50 -32.36
C LEU A 14 23.14 44.11 -32.47
N ALA A 15 23.20 43.36 -31.37
CA ALA A 15 23.57 41.94 -31.39
C ALA A 15 22.34 41.09 -31.01
N ALA A 16 21.66 40.61 -32.05
CA ALA A 16 20.63 39.60 -31.93
C ALA A 16 21.29 38.24 -31.59
N VAL A 17 21.17 37.81 -30.36
CA VAL A 17 21.53 36.42 -29.95
C VAL A 17 20.28 35.56 -30.06
N LEU A 18 20.20 34.79 -31.12
CA LEU A 18 19.26 33.68 -31.26
C LEU A 18 19.65 32.57 -30.28
N ALA A 19 19.04 32.56 -29.12
CA ALA A 19 19.08 31.42 -28.23
C ALA A 19 18.13 30.33 -28.75
N VAL A 20 18.69 29.35 -29.46
CA VAL A 20 18.03 28.10 -29.80
C VAL A 20 17.88 27.32 -28.49
N GLY A 21 16.74 27.44 -27.83
CA GLY A 21 16.36 26.65 -26.69
C GLY A 21 16.02 25.23 -27.16
N CYS A 22 16.93 24.27 -26.95
CA CYS A 22 16.59 22.85 -26.99
C CYS A 22 15.62 22.55 -25.84
N GLY A 23 14.33 22.69 -26.13
CA GLY A 23 13.28 22.20 -25.27
C GLY A 23 13.28 20.68 -25.27
N SER A 24 13.87 20.06 -24.25
CA SER A 24 13.66 18.65 -23.98
C SER A 24 12.17 18.40 -23.78
N PRO A 25 11.55 17.48 -24.51
CA PRO A 25 10.16 17.12 -24.25
C PRO A 25 10.11 16.48 -22.88
N SER A 26 9.69 17.24 -21.89
CA SER A 26 9.28 16.72 -20.58
C SER A 26 8.18 15.69 -20.85
N ARG A 27 8.53 14.40 -20.80
CA ARG A 27 7.53 13.32 -20.81
C ARG A 27 6.71 13.51 -19.54
N ARG A 28 5.58 14.20 -19.68
CA ARG A 28 4.51 14.12 -18.69
C ARG A 28 4.20 12.64 -18.52
N PRO A 29 4.27 12.08 -17.32
CA PRO A 29 3.77 10.74 -17.10
C PRO A 29 2.30 10.75 -17.52
N THR A 30 1.99 9.92 -18.51
CA THR A 30 0.65 9.78 -19.06
C THR A 30 -0.26 9.35 -17.92
N ALA A 31 -1.29 10.12 -17.65
CA ALA A 31 -2.26 9.92 -16.56
C ALA A 31 -3.00 8.56 -16.60
N ALA A 32 -2.72 7.72 -17.62
CA ALA A 32 -3.32 6.39 -17.78
C ALA A 32 -2.83 5.34 -16.76
N SER A 33 -1.63 5.50 -16.16
CA SER A 33 -1.15 4.56 -15.14
C SER A 33 -1.71 4.83 -13.74
N ALA A 34 -2.27 6.01 -13.48
CA ALA A 34 -2.79 6.39 -12.17
C ALA A 34 -4.24 5.92 -11.93
N VAL A 35 -5.00 5.62 -12.98
CA VAL A 35 -6.41 5.22 -12.85
C VAL A 35 -6.56 3.77 -12.39
N GLY A 36 -5.62 2.88 -12.75
CA GLY A 36 -5.64 1.48 -12.29
C GLY A 36 -5.21 1.28 -10.83
N ALA A 37 -4.40 2.18 -10.29
CA ALA A 37 -3.93 2.10 -8.90
C ALA A 37 -4.95 2.65 -7.89
N LYS A 38 -5.78 3.62 -8.29
CA LYS A 38 -6.77 4.25 -7.40
C LYS A 38 -7.91 3.34 -6.97
N SER A 39 -8.31 2.37 -7.79
CA SER A 39 -9.46 1.52 -7.48
C SER A 39 -9.14 0.36 -6.51
N ARG A 40 -7.87 0.13 -6.17
CA ARG A 40 -7.43 -0.95 -5.28
C ARG A 40 -7.08 -0.51 -3.87
N ALA A 41 -6.73 0.74 -3.68
CA ALA A 41 -6.26 1.27 -2.40
C ALA A 41 -7.35 1.97 -1.59
N ASP A 42 -8.54 2.16 -2.18
CA ASP A 42 -9.54 3.08 -1.64
C ASP A 42 -10.45 2.46 -0.58
N GLY A 43 -9.97 1.57 0.25
CA GLY A 43 -10.87 1.07 1.27
C GLY A 43 -10.26 0.11 2.28
N LEU A 44 -9.25 -0.68 1.93
CA LEU A 44 -8.71 -1.71 2.83
C LEU A 44 -7.19 -1.66 2.87
N HIS A 45 -6.63 -1.43 4.06
CA HIS A 45 -5.20 -1.35 4.29
C HIS A 45 -4.79 -2.40 5.30
N LEU A 46 -3.72 -3.13 5.02
CA LEU A 46 -3.14 -4.13 5.90
C LEU A 46 -1.68 -3.79 6.17
N PHE A 47 -1.30 -3.85 7.44
CA PHE A 47 0.06 -3.71 7.92
C PHE A 47 0.42 -4.96 8.72
N GLY A 48 1.35 -5.74 8.22
CA GLY A 48 1.91 -6.90 8.91
C GLY A 48 3.10 -6.51 9.79
N VAL A 49 3.31 -7.23 10.87
CA VAL A 49 4.59 -7.21 11.59
C VAL A 49 5.62 -7.86 10.67
N PRO A 50 6.85 -7.29 10.53
CA PRO A 50 7.82 -7.78 9.55
C PRO A 50 8.25 -9.23 9.73
N THR A 51 8.19 -9.74 10.95
CA THR A 51 8.66 -11.09 11.33
C THR A 51 7.55 -11.87 12.01
N ALA A 52 7.49 -13.16 11.77
CA ALA A 52 6.58 -14.08 12.44
C ALA A 52 6.86 -14.13 13.96
N LEU A 53 5.84 -14.51 14.72
CA LEU A 53 5.82 -14.47 16.17
C LEU A 53 5.81 -15.89 16.73
N ASN A 54 6.42 -16.04 17.90
CA ASN A 54 6.26 -17.19 18.77
C ASN A 54 5.15 -16.85 19.79
N LEU A 55 4.01 -17.52 19.71
CA LEU A 55 2.81 -17.24 20.50
C LEU A 55 2.52 -18.30 21.56
N ASP A 56 3.24 -19.43 21.56
CA ASP A 56 3.01 -20.55 22.48
C ASP A 56 4.20 -20.83 23.41
N GLY A 57 5.35 -20.18 23.20
CA GLY A 57 6.56 -20.39 23.98
C GLY A 57 7.38 -21.62 23.61
N VAL A 58 6.92 -22.40 22.62
CA VAL A 58 7.71 -23.49 22.03
C VAL A 58 8.70 -22.90 21.02
N PRO A 59 9.95 -23.38 20.95
CA PRO A 59 10.91 -22.83 20.00
C PRO A 59 10.41 -22.82 18.55
N GLY A 60 10.45 -21.66 17.91
CA GLY A 60 10.05 -21.41 16.54
C GLY A 60 8.79 -20.54 16.43
N PRO A 61 8.56 -19.92 15.27
CA PRO A 61 7.37 -19.11 15.04
C PRO A 61 6.17 -20.01 14.78
N ASP A 62 5.01 -19.60 15.31
CA ASP A 62 3.74 -20.30 15.16
C ASP A 62 2.57 -19.38 14.72
N GLY A 63 2.87 -18.09 14.48
CA GLY A 63 1.87 -17.13 14.05
C GLY A 63 2.44 -15.79 13.62
N PHE A 64 1.55 -14.83 13.45
CA PHE A 64 1.90 -13.46 13.06
C PHE A 64 0.84 -12.47 13.53
N ALA A 65 1.15 -11.19 13.48
CA ALA A 65 0.21 -10.12 13.79
C ALA A 65 0.02 -9.20 12.58
N VAL A 66 -1.21 -8.75 12.40
CA VAL A 66 -1.58 -7.76 11.40
C VAL A 66 -2.48 -6.68 11.99
N ARG A 67 -2.43 -5.50 11.41
CA ARG A 67 -3.37 -4.43 11.67
C ARG A 67 -4.09 -4.08 10.37
N VAL A 68 -5.43 -4.06 10.42
CA VAL A 68 -6.27 -3.77 9.26
C VAL A 68 -7.06 -2.50 9.51
N PHE A 69 -7.10 -1.61 8.51
CA PHE A 69 -7.95 -0.43 8.50
C PHE A 69 -8.87 -0.50 7.29
N TYR A 70 -10.14 -0.20 7.52
CA TYR A 70 -11.12 0.02 6.47
C TYR A 70 -11.42 1.51 6.39
N SER A 71 -11.28 2.13 5.23
CA SER A 71 -11.56 3.56 5.02
C SER A 71 -12.46 3.75 3.81
N LEU A 72 -13.22 4.82 3.77
CA LEU A 72 -13.94 5.25 2.57
C LEU A 72 -13.03 6.18 1.76
N SER A 73 -13.18 6.18 0.43
CA SER A 73 -12.42 7.03 -0.49
C SER A 73 -12.51 8.53 -0.16
N THR A 74 -13.58 8.94 0.51
CA THR A 74 -13.82 10.31 0.97
C THR A 74 -13.19 10.64 2.32
N ARG A 75 -12.70 9.63 3.06
CA ARG A 75 -12.12 9.78 4.40
C ARG A 75 -10.91 8.89 4.56
N ALA A 76 -9.75 9.49 4.72
CA ALA A 76 -8.49 8.77 4.95
C ALA A 76 -8.42 8.07 6.32
N ARG A 77 -9.38 8.25 7.21
CA ARG A 77 -9.40 7.64 8.55
C ARG A 77 -10.12 6.31 8.54
N GLY A 78 -9.59 5.36 9.27
CA GLY A 78 -10.22 4.07 9.50
C GLY A 78 -11.58 4.20 10.18
N ILE A 79 -12.56 3.49 9.67
CA ILE A 79 -13.92 3.42 10.17
C ILE A 79 -14.29 1.97 10.51
N PRO A 80 -15.31 1.75 11.39
CA PRO A 80 -15.67 0.39 11.76
C PRO A 80 -16.32 -0.38 10.61
N ILE A 81 -16.00 -1.66 10.52
CA ILE A 81 -16.71 -2.62 9.68
C ILE A 81 -17.95 -3.09 10.44
N ASN A 82 -19.12 -2.63 10.03
CA ASN A 82 -20.38 -2.92 10.72
C ASN A 82 -21.15 -4.09 10.10
N ASN A 83 -20.74 -4.59 8.95
CA ASN A 83 -21.39 -5.70 8.22
C ASN A 83 -20.38 -6.44 7.36
N GLY A 84 -20.81 -7.51 6.69
CA GLY A 84 -19.93 -8.31 5.83
C GLY A 84 -18.91 -9.16 6.60
N THR A 85 -17.90 -9.62 5.89
CA THR A 85 -16.84 -10.49 6.41
C THR A 85 -15.48 -9.96 6.00
N LEU A 86 -14.60 -9.78 6.97
CA LEU A 86 -13.18 -9.56 6.75
C LEU A 86 -12.47 -10.91 6.78
N GLU A 87 -11.64 -11.18 5.79
CA GLU A 87 -10.84 -12.40 5.72
C GLU A 87 -9.36 -12.03 5.64
N ILE A 88 -8.53 -12.73 6.39
CA ILE A 88 -7.08 -12.66 6.26
C ILE A 88 -6.63 -13.91 5.52
N LEU A 89 -5.93 -13.72 4.40
CA LEU A 89 -5.44 -14.78 3.53
C LEU A 89 -3.92 -14.85 3.65
N MET A 90 -3.39 -16.03 3.89
CA MET A 90 -1.94 -16.30 3.94
C MET A 90 -1.53 -17.15 2.75
N PHE A 91 -0.43 -16.78 2.10
CA PHE A 91 0.13 -17.46 0.94
C PHE A 91 1.60 -17.77 1.18
N ASP A 92 2.06 -18.90 0.73
CA ASP A 92 3.46 -19.29 0.82
C ASP A 92 4.33 -18.51 -0.16
N GLY A 93 5.43 -17.98 0.33
CA GLY A 93 6.39 -17.18 -0.43
C GLY A 93 6.02 -15.70 -0.60
N ALA A 94 7.02 -14.94 -1.03
CA ALA A 94 6.87 -13.52 -1.34
C ALA A 94 6.06 -13.34 -2.63
N ARG A 95 5.12 -12.41 -2.61
CA ARG A 95 4.27 -12.06 -3.75
C ARG A 95 4.23 -10.55 -3.91
N GLY A 96 4.45 -10.09 -5.12
CA GLY A 96 4.42 -8.66 -5.45
C GLY A 96 2.99 -8.11 -5.63
N ASP A 97 2.91 -6.81 -5.81
CA ASP A 97 1.65 -6.05 -5.96
C ASP A 97 0.75 -6.51 -7.11
N GLY A 98 1.32 -7.13 -8.14
CA GLY A 98 0.58 -7.73 -9.26
C GLY A 98 -0.26 -8.95 -8.90
N PHE A 99 -0.01 -9.56 -7.74
CA PHE A 99 -0.69 -10.78 -7.30
C PHE A 99 -2.20 -10.60 -7.09
N VAL A 100 -2.63 -9.45 -6.63
CA VAL A 100 -4.03 -9.19 -6.25
C VAL A 100 -4.91 -8.76 -7.43
N GLY A 101 -4.38 -8.67 -8.65
CA GLY A 101 -5.18 -8.21 -9.78
C GLY A 101 -4.54 -8.35 -11.14
N GLY A 102 -3.50 -9.14 -11.25
CA GLY A 102 -2.86 -9.46 -12.52
C GLY A 102 -3.60 -10.58 -13.26
N THR A 103 -3.66 -10.46 -14.58
CA THR A 103 -4.11 -11.48 -15.53
C THR A 103 -3.11 -12.64 -15.67
N ALA A 104 -2.03 -12.64 -14.89
CA ALA A 104 -0.99 -13.65 -14.94
C ALA A 104 -1.24 -14.75 -13.92
N ALA A 105 -1.43 -15.97 -14.40
CA ALA A 105 -1.58 -17.25 -13.71
C ALA A 105 -2.70 -17.30 -12.65
N ALA A 106 -3.48 -18.37 -12.64
CA ALA A 106 -4.52 -18.59 -11.63
C ALA A 106 -3.99 -18.25 -10.22
N PRO A 107 -4.72 -17.45 -9.44
CA PRO A 107 -4.27 -17.08 -8.10
C PRO A 107 -4.02 -18.38 -7.31
N ALA A 108 -2.80 -18.56 -6.83
CA ALA A 108 -2.48 -19.72 -6.00
C ALA A 108 -3.44 -19.74 -4.82
N ALA A 109 -3.89 -20.92 -4.45
CA ALA A 109 -4.74 -21.09 -3.28
C ALA A 109 -4.02 -20.58 -2.03
N PRO A 110 -4.70 -19.86 -1.12
CA PRO A 110 -4.11 -19.49 0.15
C PRO A 110 -3.83 -20.74 0.99
N LEU A 111 -2.72 -20.72 1.74
CA LEU A 111 -2.41 -21.77 2.73
C LEU A 111 -3.48 -21.81 3.82
N ARG A 112 -3.94 -20.64 4.25
CA ARG A 112 -4.98 -20.51 5.27
C ARG A 112 -5.79 -19.22 5.08
N VAL A 113 -7.04 -19.29 5.51
CA VAL A 113 -7.97 -18.16 5.53
C VAL A 113 -8.59 -18.07 6.94
N TRP A 114 -8.57 -16.86 7.52
CA TRP A 114 -9.25 -16.54 8.78
C TRP A 114 -10.41 -15.61 8.50
N PRO A 115 -11.65 -16.06 8.56
CA PRO A 115 -12.83 -15.24 8.40
C PRO A 115 -13.25 -14.59 9.73
N PHE A 116 -13.59 -13.30 9.68
CA PHE A 116 -14.12 -12.53 10.80
C PHE A 116 -15.41 -11.86 10.40
N THR A 117 -16.48 -12.17 11.09
CA THR A 117 -17.74 -11.43 10.95
C THR A 117 -17.60 -10.03 11.58
N ALA A 118 -18.47 -9.09 11.19
CA ALA A 118 -18.47 -7.76 11.78
C ALA A 118 -18.66 -7.78 13.30
N VAL A 119 -19.38 -8.78 13.85
CA VAL A 119 -19.56 -8.95 15.28
C VAL A 119 -18.25 -9.37 15.95
N ALA A 120 -17.57 -10.37 15.41
CA ALA A 120 -16.30 -10.85 15.95
C ALA A 120 -15.20 -9.77 15.89
N LEU A 121 -15.21 -8.91 14.87
CA LEU A 121 -14.23 -7.84 14.71
C LEU A 121 -14.28 -6.79 15.83
N LYS A 122 -15.39 -6.65 16.55
CA LYS A 122 -15.51 -5.68 17.64
C LYS A 122 -14.50 -5.94 18.76
N GLU A 123 -14.19 -7.19 19.03
CA GLU A 123 -13.23 -7.59 20.09
C GLU A 123 -11.80 -7.21 19.73
N PHE A 124 -11.48 -7.08 18.45
CA PHE A 124 -10.15 -6.74 17.94
C PHE A 124 -10.01 -5.25 17.57
N SER A 125 -11.08 -4.47 17.82
CA SER A 125 -11.13 -3.06 17.46
C SER A 125 -10.24 -2.21 18.36
N THR A 126 -9.42 -1.36 17.75
CA THR A 126 -8.53 -0.44 18.46
C THR A 126 -8.65 0.97 17.87
N GLN A 127 -8.84 1.97 18.74
CA GLN A 127 -8.81 3.37 18.34
C GLN A 127 -7.36 3.84 18.23
N THR A 128 -7.00 4.40 17.07
CA THR A 128 -5.66 4.92 16.79
C THR A 128 -5.73 6.34 16.22
N SER A 129 -4.57 6.97 16.02
CA SER A 129 -4.47 8.26 15.31
C SER A 129 -4.98 8.17 13.86
N LEU A 130 -4.87 6.99 13.24
CA LEU A 130 -5.37 6.69 11.90
C LEU A 130 -6.87 6.34 11.88
N GLY A 131 -7.56 6.38 13.00
CA GLY A 131 -8.95 5.98 13.18
C GLY A 131 -9.10 4.59 13.78
N ILE A 132 -10.25 3.94 13.52
CA ILE A 132 -10.51 2.58 14.00
C ILE A 132 -9.76 1.59 13.13
N GLY A 133 -8.96 0.73 13.78
CA GLY A 133 -8.28 -0.40 13.16
C GLY A 133 -8.59 -1.69 13.92
N TYR A 134 -8.26 -2.82 13.32
CA TYR A 134 -8.39 -4.15 13.90
C TYR A 134 -7.01 -4.75 14.04
N GLN A 135 -6.63 -5.12 15.28
CA GLN A 135 -5.37 -5.78 15.56
C GLN A 135 -5.63 -7.27 15.75
N LEU A 136 -5.12 -8.06 14.83
CA LEU A 136 -5.34 -9.51 14.78
C LEU A 136 -4.01 -10.22 15.01
N VAL A 137 -4.01 -11.19 15.93
CA VAL A 137 -2.89 -12.11 16.17
C VAL A 137 -3.37 -13.49 15.74
N LEU A 138 -2.69 -14.08 14.76
CA LEU A 138 -3.16 -15.25 14.03
C LEU A 138 -2.15 -16.39 14.13
N ARG A 139 -2.61 -17.56 14.51
CA ARG A 139 -1.81 -18.79 14.51
C ARG A 139 -2.07 -19.55 13.23
N TRP A 140 -1.00 -20.06 12.60
CA TRP A 140 -1.15 -20.85 11.37
C TRP A 140 -1.42 -22.33 11.63
N GLY A 141 -1.16 -22.87 12.85
CA GLY A 141 -1.38 -24.27 13.18
C GLY A 141 -0.61 -25.18 12.22
N GLU A 142 -1.31 -26.16 11.63
CA GLU A 142 -0.72 -27.10 10.68
C GLU A 142 -0.36 -26.49 9.32
N ASN A 143 -0.94 -25.33 8.98
CA ASN A 143 -0.68 -24.63 7.70
C ASN A 143 0.53 -23.70 7.78
N ARG A 144 1.64 -24.19 8.31
CA ARG A 144 2.88 -23.43 8.44
C ARG A 144 3.46 -23.07 7.06
N PRO A 145 3.93 -21.82 6.85
CA PRO A 145 4.68 -21.46 5.65
C PRO A 145 5.93 -22.33 5.51
N THR A 146 6.24 -22.76 4.29
CA THR A 146 7.42 -23.59 3.99
C THR A 146 8.61 -22.78 3.52
N LYS A 147 8.37 -21.51 3.16
CA LYS A 147 9.39 -20.57 2.66
C LYS A 147 9.79 -19.58 3.74
N GLU A 148 10.96 -18.98 3.57
CA GLU A 148 11.51 -17.93 4.43
C GLU A 148 10.56 -16.72 4.58
N HIS A 149 9.77 -16.44 3.55
CA HIS A 149 8.78 -15.38 3.55
C HIS A 149 7.42 -15.92 3.16
N PHE A 150 6.39 -15.33 3.71
CA PHE A 150 5.01 -15.55 3.30
C PHE A 150 4.29 -14.21 3.09
N THR A 151 3.22 -14.24 2.35
CA THR A 151 2.44 -13.04 2.01
C THR A 151 1.07 -13.10 2.65
N VAL A 152 0.65 -11.99 3.21
CA VAL A 152 -0.67 -11.82 3.81
C VAL A 152 -1.45 -10.75 3.07
N VAL A 153 -2.72 -11.01 2.81
CA VAL A 153 -3.67 -10.09 2.15
C VAL A 153 -4.96 -10.05 2.96
N ALA A 154 -5.49 -8.88 3.19
CA ALA A 154 -6.84 -8.72 3.71
C ALA A 154 -7.84 -8.68 2.56
N ARG A 155 -8.98 -9.37 2.74
CA ARG A 155 -10.10 -9.36 1.81
C ARG A 155 -11.38 -9.02 2.57
N TYR A 156 -12.08 -7.97 2.16
CA TYR A 156 -13.37 -7.63 2.73
C TYR A 156 -14.48 -7.92 1.73
N ARG A 157 -15.46 -8.68 2.18
CA ARG A 157 -16.68 -9.03 1.44
C ARG A 157 -17.86 -8.28 2.04
N PRO A 158 -18.26 -7.13 1.49
CA PRO A 158 -19.47 -6.45 1.94
C PRO A 158 -20.70 -7.26 1.55
N PRO A 159 -21.86 -7.06 2.22
CA PRO A 159 -23.12 -7.73 1.83
C PRO A 159 -23.61 -7.30 0.46
N LYS A 160 -23.23 -6.09 0.03
CA LYS A 160 -23.52 -5.52 -1.29
C LYS A 160 -22.30 -4.75 -1.78
N GLY A 161 -21.99 -4.83 -3.07
CA GLY A 161 -20.88 -4.13 -3.68
C GLY A 161 -19.67 -5.03 -3.97
N PRO A 162 -18.57 -4.45 -4.45
CA PRO A 162 -17.39 -5.20 -4.84
C PRO A 162 -16.61 -5.71 -3.61
N VAL A 163 -15.92 -6.82 -3.81
CA VAL A 163 -14.93 -7.32 -2.84
C VAL A 163 -13.73 -6.39 -2.87
N LEU A 164 -13.27 -5.99 -1.68
CA LEU A 164 -12.07 -5.18 -1.52
C LEU A 164 -10.90 -6.05 -1.09
N LEU A 165 -9.72 -5.73 -1.62
CA LEU A 165 -8.46 -6.39 -1.30
C LEU A 165 -7.45 -5.34 -0.86
N SER A 166 -6.66 -5.64 0.15
CA SER A 166 -5.51 -4.83 0.53
C SER A 166 -4.33 -5.05 -0.43
N ALA A 167 -3.35 -4.16 -0.39
CA ALA A 167 -2.02 -4.50 -0.87
C ALA A 167 -1.47 -5.72 -0.10
N PRO A 168 -0.64 -6.55 -0.76
CA PRO A 168 0.03 -7.66 -0.08
C PRO A 168 1.07 -7.15 0.93
N SER A 169 1.20 -7.84 2.04
CA SER A 169 2.24 -7.59 3.05
C SER A 169 3.11 -8.84 3.20
N GLY A 170 4.41 -8.69 2.97
CA GLY A 170 5.40 -9.75 3.17
C GLY A 170 5.80 -9.84 4.64
N ILE A 171 5.90 -11.05 5.17
CA ILE A 171 6.34 -11.35 6.54
C ILE A 171 7.42 -12.43 6.46
N SER A 172 8.55 -12.21 7.16
CA SER A 172 9.60 -13.24 7.30
C SER A 172 9.21 -14.26 8.35
N THR A 173 9.49 -15.54 8.10
CA THR A 173 9.33 -16.59 9.09
C THR A 173 10.38 -16.50 10.20
N GLY A 174 11.49 -15.77 9.98
CA GLY A 174 12.58 -15.66 10.96
C GLY A 174 13.36 -16.97 11.17
N VAL A 175 13.19 -17.92 10.26
CA VAL A 175 13.99 -19.17 10.26
C VAL A 175 15.09 -18.94 9.24
N GLU A 176 16.33 -18.82 9.73
CA GLU A 176 17.55 -18.88 8.93
C GLU A 176 17.89 -20.32 8.58
#